data_f4494a028c4d06cc17f17f0723bf20c7
#
_entry.id   f4494a028c4d06cc17f17f0723bf20c7
#
_cell.length_a   1.000
_cell.length_b   1.000
_cell.length_c   1.000
_cell.angle_alpha   90.00
_cell.angle_beta   90.00
_cell.angle_gamma   90.00
#
_symmetry.space_group_name_H-M   'P 1'
#
loop_
_entity.id
_entity.type
_entity.pdbx_description
1 polymer ?
#
loop_
_entity_poly.entity_id
_entity_poly.type
_entity_poly.pdbx_seq_one_letter_code
_entity_poly.pdbx_strand_id
1 'polypeptide(L)'
;MDSEGNVWVGLHGVGKLMKIDYKTTKMTVYDPPTEDAGVYSVQGDPKSRIVWFSEQHVDKMARFDFRAETFSEFPLANAESDPRRIEVDPTNPNRIWWSGNLSGRMGYIELLK
;
A
#
# COMPACT_ATOMS: atom_id res chain seq x y z
N MET A 1 -4.58 -10.07 -2.24
CA MET A 1 -5.99 -10.13 -2.69
C MET A 1 -6.81 -9.25 -1.77
N ASP A 2 -7.80 -8.55 -2.29
CA ASP A 2 -8.69 -7.74 -1.45
C ASP A 2 -9.92 -8.51 -1.00
N SER A 3 -10.84 -7.83 -0.29
CA SER A 3 -12.07 -8.44 0.24
C SER A 3 -13.06 -8.87 -0.84
N GLU A 4 -12.91 -8.42 -2.07
CA GLU A 4 -13.77 -8.77 -3.20
C GLU A 4 -13.10 -9.76 -4.16
N GLY A 5 -11.93 -10.25 -3.82
CA GLY A 5 -11.21 -11.25 -4.61
C GLY A 5 -10.35 -10.67 -5.73
N ASN A 6 -10.21 -9.36 -5.84
CA ASN A 6 -9.34 -8.75 -6.84
C ASN A 6 -7.88 -8.85 -6.46
N VAL A 7 -7.02 -8.92 -7.45
CA VAL A 7 -5.57 -8.91 -7.26
C VAL A 7 -5.07 -7.48 -7.43
N TRP A 8 -4.19 -7.06 -6.54
CA TRP A 8 -3.58 -5.74 -6.57
C TRP A 8 -2.08 -5.86 -6.76
N VAL A 9 -1.54 -5.00 -7.60
CA VAL A 9 -0.13 -5.05 -7.99
C VAL A 9 0.47 -3.64 -7.94
N GLY A 10 1.64 -3.54 -7.35
CA GLY A 10 2.44 -2.31 -7.41
C GLY A 10 3.24 -2.26 -8.69
N LEU A 11 3.06 -1.22 -9.47
CA LEU A 11 3.85 -0.95 -10.66
C LEU A 11 5.01 -0.05 -10.25
N HIS A 12 6.03 -0.65 -9.67
CA HIS A 12 7.14 0.04 -9.00
C HIS A 12 7.84 1.07 -9.89
N GLY A 13 8.19 0.66 -11.10
CA GLY A 13 8.97 1.51 -12.01
C GLY A 13 8.24 2.75 -12.52
N VAL A 14 6.91 2.77 -12.44
CA VAL A 14 6.09 3.91 -12.88
C VAL A 14 5.28 4.55 -11.76
N GLY A 15 5.42 4.04 -10.54
CA GLY A 15 4.78 4.60 -9.35
C GLY A 15 3.28 4.52 -9.35
N LYS A 16 2.71 3.45 -9.89
CA LYS A 16 1.26 3.28 -10.01
C LYS A 16 0.76 2.04 -9.28
N LEU A 17 -0.53 2.02 -9.00
CA LEU A 17 -1.24 0.90 -8.38
C LEU A 17 -2.19 0.31 -9.41
N MET A 18 -2.21 -1.01 -9.55
CA MET A 18 -3.07 -1.68 -10.52
C MET A 18 -3.96 -2.71 -9.84
N LYS A 19 -5.23 -2.70 -10.23
CA LYS A 19 -6.20 -3.73 -9.84
C LYS A 19 -6.46 -4.65 -11.04
N ILE A 20 -6.50 -5.95 -10.78
CA ILE A 20 -6.92 -6.94 -11.77
C ILE A 20 -8.20 -7.58 -11.23
N ASP A 21 -9.29 -7.41 -11.98
CA ASP A 21 -10.55 -8.08 -11.66
C ASP A 21 -10.37 -9.58 -11.91
N TYR A 22 -10.50 -10.36 -10.88
CA TYR A 22 -10.23 -11.79 -10.93
C TYR A 22 -11.19 -12.56 -11.86
N LYS A 23 -12.42 -12.08 -12.03
CA LYS A 23 -13.42 -12.76 -12.88
C LYS A 23 -13.29 -12.40 -14.35
N THR A 24 -13.06 -11.13 -14.63
CA THR A 24 -13.05 -10.60 -16.01
C THR A 24 -11.65 -10.39 -16.55
N THR A 25 -10.63 -10.44 -15.69
CA THR A 25 -9.24 -10.10 -15.98
C THR A 25 -9.05 -8.64 -16.42
N LYS A 26 -10.05 -7.79 -16.23
CA LYS A 26 -9.94 -6.37 -16.53
C LYS A 26 -8.91 -5.72 -15.61
N MET A 27 -8.02 -4.93 -16.18
CA MET A 27 -6.99 -4.18 -15.44
C MET A 27 -7.39 -2.72 -15.33
N THR A 28 -7.24 -2.18 -14.14
CA THR A 28 -7.48 -0.75 -13.87
C THR A 28 -6.26 -0.19 -13.16
N VAL A 29 -5.74 0.93 -13.66
CA VAL A 29 -4.55 1.59 -13.10
C VAL A 29 -4.98 2.84 -12.37
N TYR A 30 -4.42 3.03 -11.17
CA TYR A 30 -4.67 4.19 -10.33
C TYR A 30 -3.37 4.94 -10.09
N ASP A 31 -3.45 6.26 -10.02
CA ASP A 31 -2.30 7.14 -9.79
C ASP A 31 -2.29 7.63 -8.34
N PRO A 32 -1.35 7.17 -7.50
CA PRO A 32 -1.16 7.74 -6.17
C PRO A 32 -0.84 9.24 -6.23
N PRO A 33 -1.15 10.00 -5.16
CA PRO A 33 -0.94 11.45 -5.16
C PRO A 33 0.51 11.89 -5.36
N THR A 34 1.48 11.09 -4.88
CA THR A 34 2.89 11.39 -5.07
C THR A 34 3.37 10.71 -6.35
N GLU A 35 3.85 11.52 -7.29
CA GLU A 35 4.41 11.04 -8.54
C GLU A 35 5.71 10.26 -8.30
N ASP A 36 5.95 9.24 -9.10
CA ASP A 36 7.15 8.38 -9.01
C ASP A 36 7.41 7.81 -7.61
N ALA A 37 6.33 7.51 -6.90
CA ALA A 37 6.41 7.09 -5.51
C ALA A 37 7.10 5.72 -5.30
N GLY A 38 7.21 4.91 -6.33
CA GLY A 38 7.81 3.58 -6.20
C GLY A 38 6.91 2.62 -5.44
N VAL A 39 5.70 2.41 -5.92
CA VAL A 39 4.74 1.48 -5.29
C VAL A 39 5.30 0.06 -5.36
N TYR A 40 5.65 -0.50 -4.21
CA TYR A 40 6.36 -1.78 -4.17
C TYR A 40 5.50 -2.91 -3.61
N SER A 41 5.29 -2.91 -2.31
CA SER A 41 4.52 -3.95 -1.64
C SER A 41 3.07 -3.54 -1.51
N VAL A 42 2.15 -4.45 -1.83
CA VAL A 42 0.73 -4.18 -1.84
C VAL A 42 0.00 -5.28 -1.08
N GLN A 43 -0.89 -4.90 -0.19
CA GLN A 43 -1.68 -5.85 0.58
C GLN A 43 -3.11 -5.36 0.73
N GLY A 44 -4.07 -6.18 0.31
CA GLY A 44 -5.49 -5.93 0.56
C GLY A 44 -5.89 -6.32 1.97
N ASP A 45 -6.76 -5.52 2.56
CA ASP A 45 -7.41 -5.90 3.81
C ASP A 45 -8.54 -6.90 3.47
N PRO A 46 -8.55 -8.10 4.04
CA PRO A 46 -9.56 -9.11 3.72
C PRO A 46 -10.97 -8.76 4.21
N LYS A 47 -11.11 -7.75 5.07
CA LYS A 47 -12.37 -7.41 5.72
C LYS A 47 -12.94 -6.05 5.32
N SER A 48 -12.20 -5.28 4.55
CA SER A 48 -12.63 -3.92 4.15
C SER A 48 -12.29 -3.67 2.69
N ARG A 49 -12.63 -2.48 2.20
CA ARG A 49 -12.28 -2.06 0.84
C ARG A 49 -11.02 -1.21 0.81
N ILE A 50 -10.07 -1.58 1.65
CA ILE A 50 -8.79 -0.88 1.78
C ILE A 50 -7.68 -1.76 1.21
N VAL A 51 -6.79 -1.12 0.46
CA VAL A 51 -5.54 -1.70 0.00
C VAL A 51 -4.41 -0.84 0.55
N TRP A 52 -3.47 -1.48 1.23
CA TRP A 52 -2.27 -0.82 1.74
C TRP A 52 -1.11 -1.06 0.78
N PHE A 53 -0.25 -0.08 0.66
CA PHE A 53 0.98 -0.23 -0.15
C PHE A 53 2.10 0.66 0.37
N SER A 54 3.32 0.27 0.03
CA SER A 54 4.50 1.06 0.35
C SER A 54 4.87 1.95 -0.84
N GLU A 55 5.30 3.17 -0.53
CA GLU A 55 5.83 4.11 -1.50
C GLU A 55 7.33 4.27 -1.24
N GLN A 56 8.09 3.31 -1.75
CA GLN A 56 9.49 3.11 -1.41
C GLN A 56 10.39 4.32 -1.72
N HIS A 57 10.16 4.97 -2.85
CA HIS A 57 11.01 6.07 -3.29
C HIS A 57 10.82 7.37 -2.48
N VAL A 58 9.72 7.50 -1.76
CA VAL A 58 9.38 8.74 -1.06
C VAL A 58 9.17 8.54 0.44
N ASP A 59 9.53 7.37 0.95
CA ASP A 59 9.45 7.02 2.37
C ASP A 59 8.06 7.23 2.96
N LYS A 60 7.06 6.73 2.27
CA LYS A 60 5.68 6.78 2.72
C LYS A 60 5.04 5.42 2.71
N MET A 61 4.04 5.26 3.57
CA MET A 61 3.04 4.23 3.45
C MET A 61 1.76 4.87 2.94
N ALA A 62 0.96 4.11 2.23
CA ALA A 62 -0.28 4.64 1.68
C ALA A 62 -1.40 3.62 1.77
N ARG A 63 -2.63 4.12 1.77
CA ARG A 63 -3.82 3.29 1.66
C ARG A 63 -4.74 3.84 0.59
N PHE A 64 -5.43 2.94 -0.07
CA PHE A 64 -6.42 3.27 -1.08
C PHE A 64 -7.76 2.64 -0.70
N ASP A 65 -8.79 3.47 -0.56
CA ASP A 65 -10.16 3.02 -0.44
C ASP A 65 -10.70 2.85 -1.86
N PHE A 66 -10.82 1.62 -2.32
CA PHE A 66 -11.18 1.39 -3.73
C PHE A 66 -12.67 1.54 -4.00
N ARG A 67 -13.49 1.71 -2.99
CA ARG A 67 -14.90 2.06 -3.17
C ARG A 67 -15.08 3.56 -3.37
N ALA A 68 -14.45 4.36 -2.51
CA ALA A 68 -14.47 5.82 -2.60
C ALA A 68 -13.48 6.36 -3.63
N GLU A 69 -12.52 5.52 -4.06
CA GLU A 69 -11.40 5.88 -4.93
C GLU A 69 -10.56 7.02 -4.36
N THR A 70 -10.27 6.93 -3.05
CA THR A 70 -9.48 7.94 -2.35
C THR A 70 -8.20 7.36 -1.78
N PHE A 71 -7.12 8.11 -1.91
CA PHE A 71 -5.81 7.79 -1.34
C PHE A 71 -5.57 8.56 -0.05
N SER A 72 -4.83 7.93 0.86
CA SER A 72 -4.25 8.59 2.03
C SER A 72 -2.79 8.20 2.12
N GLU A 73 -1.90 9.17 2.30
CA GLU A 73 -0.46 8.94 2.42
C GLU A 73 0.01 9.29 3.81
N PHE A 74 0.94 8.49 4.34
CA PHE A 74 1.48 8.62 5.69
C PHE A 74 3.00 8.66 5.60
N PRO A 75 3.61 9.85 5.67
CA PRO A 75 5.07 9.97 5.67
C PRO A 75 5.66 9.25 6.89
N LEU A 76 6.74 8.50 6.68
CA LEU A 76 7.45 7.85 7.76
C LEU A 76 8.30 8.87 8.52
N ALA A 77 8.50 8.62 9.82
CA ALA A 77 9.17 9.57 10.71
C ALA A 77 10.62 9.84 10.33
N ASN A 78 11.28 8.87 9.71
CA ASN A 78 12.68 8.97 9.33
C ASN A 78 12.84 8.93 7.82
N ALA A 79 13.63 9.86 7.28
CA ALA A 79 14.03 9.83 5.88
C ALA A 79 14.84 8.55 5.58
N GLU A 80 14.86 8.15 4.33
CA GLU A 80 15.59 6.95 3.88
C GLU A 80 15.15 5.68 4.58
N SER A 81 13.88 5.59 4.96
CA SER A 81 13.30 4.39 5.55
C SER A 81 13.15 3.27 4.53
N ASP A 82 12.98 3.62 3.26
CA ASP A 82 12.97 2.68 2.15
C ASP A 82 11.98 1.53 2.37
N PRO A 83 10.68 1.83 2.64
CA PRO A 83 9.71 0.81 3.01
C PRO A 83 9.45 -0.13 1.83
N ARG A 84 9.75 -1.39 2.02
CA ARG A 84 9.65 -2.37 0.95
C ARG A 84 8.63 -3.45 1.25
N ARG A 85 8.63 -3.98 2.45
CA ARG A 85 7.71 -5.03 2.85
C ARG A 85 6.69 -4.51 3.85
N ILE A 86 5.45 -4.91 3.68
CA ILE A 86 4.36 -4.49 4.57
C ILE A 86 3.52 -5.71 4.98
N GLU A 87 2.87 -5.58 6.13
CA GLU A 87 1.98 -6.62 6.65
C GLU A 87 0.91 -5.97 7.52
N VAL A 88 -0.36 -6.24 7.23
CA VAL A 88 -1.45 -5.83 8.12
C VAL A 88 -1.36 -6.66 9.39
N ASP A 89 -1.42 -6.00 10.54
CA ASP A 89 -1.35 -6.68 11.83
C ASP A 89 -2.56 -7.61 11.99
N PRO A 90 -2.35 -8.91 12.19
CA PRO A 90 -3.47 -9.86 12.29
C PRO A 90 -4.33 -9.66 13.52
N THR A 91 -3.81 -8.96 14.55
CA THR A 91 -4.53 -8.70 15.79
C THR A 91 -5.15 -7.31 15.85
N ASN A 92 -4.74 -6.40 14.97
CA ASN A 92 -5.23 -5.03 14.95
C ASN A 92 -5.33 -4.52 13.48
N PRO A 93 -6.53 -4.52 12.88
CA PRO A 93 -6.70 -4.13 11.47
C PRO A 93 -6.38 -2.66 11.18
N ASN A 94 -6.21 -1.83 12.22
CA ASN A 94 -5.82 -0.44 12.06
C ASN A 94 -4.30 -0.24 12.07
N ARG A 95 -3.54 -1.31 12.21
CA ARG A 95 -2.08 -1.26 12.26
C ARG A 95 -1.47 -1.96 11.07
N ILE A 96 -0.53 -1.30 10.40
CA ILE A 96 0.24 -1.88 9.31
C ILE A 96 1.74 -1.78 9.63
N TRP A 97 2.41 -2.92 9.56
CA TRP A 97 3.85 -3.03 9.78
C TRP A 97 4.60 -2.82 8.47
N TRP A 98 5.78 -2.26 8.56
CA TRP A 98 6.67 -2.12 7.41
C TRP A 98 8.12 -2.44 7.80
N SER A 99 8.91 -2.85 6.83
CA SER A 99 10.36 -2.98 6.98
C SER A 99 11.05 -2.37 5.77
N GLY A 100 12.20 -1.75 6.02
CA GLY A 100 13.01 -1.16 4.98
C GLY A 100 13.88 -2.18 4.27
N ASN A 101 14.23 -1.90 3.02
CA ASN A 101 15.07 -2.78 2.21
C ASN A 101 16.53 -2.74 2.66
N LEU A 102 17.15 -1.56 2.61
CA LEU A 102 18.56 -1.36 2.94
C LEU A 102 18.77 -0.56 4.23
N SER A 103 17.71 0.00 4.79
CA SER A 103 17.80 0.90 5.93
C SER A 103 18.03 0.20 7.26
N GLY A 104 17.73 -1.11 7.36
CA GLY A 104 17.73 -1.82 8.63
C GLY A 104 16.64 -1.37 9.59
N ARG A 105 15.64 -0.64 9.10
CA ARG A 105 14.55 -0.08 9.92
C ARG A 105 13.28 -0.86 9.76
N MET A 106 12.47 -0.83 10.81
CA MET A 106 11.10 -1.34 10.77
C MET A 106 10.22 -0.48 11.68
N GLY A 107 8.93 -0.52 11.43
CA GLY A 107 7.98 0.22 12.23
C GLY A 107 6.55 -0.15 11.89
N TYR A 108 5.62 0.61 12.41
CA TYR A 108 4.22 0.45 12.07
C TYR A 108 3.52 1.80 12.02
N ILE A 109 2.41 1.83 11.31
CA ILE A 109 1.45 2.93 11.32
C ILE A 109 0.17 2.40 11.95
N GLU A 110 -0.38 3.16 12.86
CA GLU A 110 -1.65 2.83 13.48
C GLU A 110 -2.64 3.97 13.24
N LEU A 111 -3.81 3.62 12.70
CA LEU A 111 -4.88 4.58 12.50
C LEU A 111 -5.59 4.81 13.84
N LEU A 112 -5.62 6.05 14.26
CA LEU A 112 -6.38 6.47 15.45
C LEU A 112 -7.79 6.82 15.01
N LYS A 113 -8.74 6.32 15.76
CA LYS A 113 -10.15 6.62 15.50
C LYS A 113 -10.66 7.72 16.40
#